data_a8544b43b2a263e2b843705f4cd389e6
#
_entry.id   a8544b43b2a263e2b843705f4cd389e6
#
_cell.length_a   1.000
_cell.length_b   1.000
_cell.length_c   1.000
_cell.angle_alpha   90.00
_cell.angle_beta   90.00
_cell.angle_gamma   90.00
#
_symmetry.space_group_name_H-M   'P 1'
#
loop_
_entity.id
_entity.type
_entity.pdbx_description
1 polymer ?
#
loop_
_entity_poly.entity_id
_entity_poly.type
_entity_poly.pdbx_seq_one_letter_code
_entity_poly.pdbx_strand_id
1 'polypeptide(L)'
;MKKWPIIVIVVFLLVALATSFMKRSGGDRCALDATKIEPIYQVDITPAEGKTLKFCCIECSKKFLAANANRGKVSAVTVTDEVTGKRIDASIAWFVESSIVTNQSTGNKIHVFAEKADAEKHAKDFGGTIIKNPFERP
;
A
#
# COMPACT_ATOMS: atom_id res chain seq x y z
N MET A 1 -56.44 7.32 4.69
CA MET A 1 -55.22 8.15 4.49
C MET A 1 -54.13 7.27 3.94
N LYS A 2 -53.60 7.58 2.74
CA LYS A 2 -52.57 6.79 2.07
C LYS A 2 -51.20 6.93 2.76
N LYS A 3 -50.78 5.93 3.55
CA LYS A 3 -49.48 5.87 4.22
C LYS A 3 -48.29 5.53 3.28
N TRP A 4 -48.59 5.31 2.00
CA TRP A 4 -47.62 4.89 0.99
C TRP A 4 -46.43 5.87 0.75
N PRO A 5 -46.66 7.21 0.67
CA PRO A 5 -45.53 8.13 0.44
C PRO A 5 -44.52 8.13 1.59
N ILE A 6 -44.97 7.91 2.83
CA ILE A 6 -44.08 7.86 3.98
C ILE A 6 -43.17 6.63 3.94
N ILE A 7 -43.71 5.48 3.55
CA ILE A 7 -42.98 4.22 3.40
C ILE A 7 -41.90 4.35 2.32
N VAL A 8 -42.21 4.97 1.19
CA VAL A 8 -41.27 5.19 0.09
C VAL A 8 -40.09 6.09 0.55
N ILE A 9 -40.38 7.17 1.28
CA ILE A 9 -39.34 8.08 1.78
C ILE A 9 -38.45 7.36 2.78
N VAL A 10 -38.99 6.55 3.69
CA VAL A 10 -38.21 5.80 4.67
C VAL A 10 -37.30 4.76 3.99
N VAL A 11 -37.80 4.05 2.98
CA VAL A 11 -37.00 3.09 2.21
C VAL A 11 -35.88 3.80 1.46
N PHE A 12 -36.15 4.95 0.83
CA PHE A 12 -35.11 5.75 0.16
C PHE A 12 -34.02 6.23 1.11
N LEU A 13 -34.40 6.70 2.32
CA LEU A 13 -33.45 7.10 3.35
C LEU A 13 -32.60 5.93 3.86
N LEU A 14 -33.18 4.76 4.04
CA LEU A 14 -32.46 3.56 4.46
C LEU A 14 -31.47 3.08 3.38
N VAL A 15 -31.85 3.11 2.11
CA VAL A 15 -30.95 2.78 0.99
C VAL A 15 -29.82 3.79 0.87
N ALA A 16 -30.10 5.10 1.01
CA ALA A 16 -29.08 6.14 0.97
C ALA A 16 -28.09 6.04 2.16
N LEU A 17 -28.58 5.68 3.35
CA LEU A 17 -27.72 5.41 4.51
C LEU A 17 -26.87 4.16 4.33
N ALA A 18 -27.44 3.07 3.80
CA ALA A 18 -26.71 1.82 3.54
C ALA A 18 -25.60 2.02 2.50
N THR A 19 -25.88 2.74 1.41
CA THR A 19 -24.86 3.05 0.37
C THR A 19 -23.75 3.97 0.89
N SER A 20 -24.08 4.91 1.78
CA SER A 20 -23.09 5.79 2.41
C SER A 20 -22.22 5.04 3.41
N PHE A 21 -22.77 4.07 4.12
CA PHE A 21 -22.03 3.22 5.05
C PHE A 21 -21.09 2.26 4.33
N MET A 22 -21.52 1.66 3.22
CA MET A 22 -20.67 0.81 2.36
C MET A 22 -19.50 1.58 1.75
N LYS A 23 -19.67 2.84 1.40
CA LYS A 23 -18.61 3.71 0.88
C LYS A 23 -17.57 4.08 1.96
N ARG A 24 -17.94 4.13 3.23
CA ARG A 24 -17.03 4.44 4.36
C ARG A 24 -16.24 3.23 4.88
N SER A 25 -16.68 2.00 4.61
CA SER A 25 -16.01 0.77 5.05
C SER A 25 -14.84 0.34 4.14
N GLY A 26 -14.62 0.99 3.02
CA GLY A 26 -13.57 0.68 2.05
C GLY A 26 -12.26 1.40 2.38
N GLY A 27 -11.47 0.93 3.35
CA GLY A 27 -10.06 1.29 3.41
C GLY A 27 -9.36 0.87 2.11
N ASP A 28 -8.25 1.55 1.77
CA ASP A 28 -7.44 1.19 0.61
C ASP A 28 -7.07 -0.30 0.65
N ARG A 29 -7.21 -0.98 -0.49
CA ARG A 29 -6.90 -2.40 -0.63
C ARG A 29 -5.77 -2.62 -1.63
N CYS A 30 -4.97 -3.61 -1.34
CA CYS A 30 -3.84 -4.02 -2.17
C CYS A 30 -4.33 -4.45 -3.56
N ALA A 31 -3.71 -3.89 -4.60
CA ALA A 31 -4.06 -4.19 -6.00
C ALA A 31 -3.70 -5.62 -6.42
N LEU A 32 -2.86 -6.33 -5.65
CA LEU A 32 -2.47 -7.70 -5.94
C LEU A 32 -3.43 -8.73 -5.30
N ASP A 33 -3.73 -8.58 -4.02
CA ASP A 33 -4.38 -9.62 -3.21
C ASP A 33 -5.61 -9.13 -2.42
N ALA A 34 -6.01 -7.87 -2.62
CA ALA A 34 -7.11 -7.20 -1.93
C ALA A 34 -6.96 -7.10 -0.39
N THR A 35 -5.80 -7.39 0.17
CA THR A 35 -5.49 -7.21 1.60
C THR A 35 -5.66 -5.74 1.98
N LYS A 36 -6.18 -5.47 3.18
CA LYS A 36 -6.25 -4.11 3.72
C LYS A 36 -4.84 -3.52 3.83
N ILE A 37 -4.68 -2.30 3.35
CA ILE A 37 -3.41 -1.59 3.40
C ILE A 37 -3.26 -0.88 4.75
N GLU A 38 -2.14 -1.15 5.42
CA GLU A 38 -1.66 -0.34 6.53
C GLU A 38 -0.82 0.81 5.98
N PRO A 39 -1.17 2.08 6.24
CA PRO A 39 -0.52 3.23 5.61
C PRO A 39 1.00 3.27 5.78
N ILE A 40 1.51 2.76 6.91
CA ILE A 40 2.94 2.74 7.21
C ILE A 40 3.75 1.81 6.26
N TYR A 41 3.11 0.81 5.67
CA TYR A 41 3.75 -0.14 4.74
C TYR A 41 3.30 0.03 3.29
N GLN A 42 2.48 1.05 3.03
CA GLN A 42 1.90 1.29 1.72
C GLN A 42 2.97 1.59 0.66
N VAL A 43 2.83 0.95 -0.48
CA VAL A 43 3.59 1.21 -1.70
C VAL A 43 2.64 1.62 -2.81
N ASP A 44 2.95 2.70 -3.50
CA ASP A 44 2.20 3.15 -4.67
C ASP A 44 3.07 3.01 -5.91
N ILE A 45 2.53 2.38 -6.95
CA ILE A 45 3.15 2.29 -8.26
C ILE A 45 2.34 3.15 -9.23
N THR A 46 2.98 4.15 -9.81
CA THR A 46 2.39 4.99 -10.85
C THR A 46 2.94 4.56 -12.20
N PRO A 47 2.13 3.95 -13.07
CA PRO A 47 2.53 3.64 -14.44
C PRO A 47 2.68 4.93 -15.26
N ALA A 48 3.40 4.87 -16.38
CA ALA A 48 3.54 6.00 -17.31
C ALA A 48 2.17 6.42 -17.90
N GLU A 49 1.27 5.44 -18.06
CA GLU A 49 -0.11 5.64 -18.48
C GLU A 49 -1.05 4.89 -17.52
N GLY A 50 -2.11 5.58 -17.07
CA GLY A 50 -3.13 4.99 -16.21
C GLY A 50 -3.13 5.53 -14.79
N LYS A 51 -3.78 4.79 -13.89
CA LYS A 51 -3.97 5.19 -12.49
C LYS A 51 -2.92 4.57 -11.59
N THR A 52 -2.53 5.31 -10.55
CA THR A 52 -1.70 4.78 -9.46
C THR A 52 -2.36 3.59 -8.80
N LEU A 53 -1.58 2.53 -8.63
CA LEU A 53 -1.96 1.31 -7.94
C LEU A 53 -1.34 1.27 -6.56
N LYS A 54 -2.11 0.84 -5.57
CA LYS A 54 -1.69 0.77 -4.17
C LYS A 54 -1.46 -0.69 -3.74
N PHE A 55 -0.40 -0.91 -2.99
CA PHE A 55 -0.02 -2.23 -2.48
C PHE A 55 0.21 -2.20 -0.97
N CYS A 56 -0.04 -3.32 -0.31
CA CYS A 56 0.07 -3.44 1.14
C CYS A 56 1.52 -3.60 1.64
N CYS A 57 2.47 -3.89 0.76
CA CYS A 57 3.89 -4.07 1.12
C CYS A 57 4.78 -4.13 -0.13
N ILE A 58 6.10 -4.12 0.10
CA ILE A 58 7.12 -4.23 -0.94
C ILE A 58 6.99 -5.54 -1.73
N GLU A 59 6.77 -6.69 -1.06
CA GLU A 59 6.66 -7.97 -1.75
C GLU A 59 5.47 -8.06 -2.71
N CYS A 60 4.31 -7.52 -2.35
CA CYS A 60 3.17 -7.46 -3.28
C CYS A 60 3.47 -6.61 -4.50
N SER A 61 4.10 -5.45 -4.31
CA SER A 61 4.46 -4.56 -5.41
C SER A 61 5.51 -5.18 -6.34
N LYS A 62 6.52 -5.88 -5.81
CA LYS A 62 7.51 -6.64 -6.59
C LYS A 62 6.87 -7.74 -7.43
N LYS A 63 6.01 -8.56 -6.81
CA LYS A 63 5.27 -9.63 -7.51
C LYS A 63 4.41 -9.07 -8.64
N PHE A 64 3.73 -7.96 -8.38
CA PHE A 64 2.94 -7.28 -9.41
C PHE A 64 3.81 -6.80 -10.57
N LEU A 65 4.94 -6.16 -10.31
CA LEU A 65 5.86 -5.69 -11.34
C LEU A 65 6.45 -6.85 -12.15
N ALA A 66 6.85 -7.94 -11.50
CA ALA A 66 7.37 -9.12 -12.18
C ALA A 66 6.32 -9.75 -13.11
N ALA A 67 5.08 -9.89 -12.66
CA ALA A 67 3.98 -10.44 -13.46
C ALA A 67 3.55 -9.52 -14.63
N ASN A 68 3.86 -8.22 -14.54
CA ASN A 68 3.45 -7.21 -15.51
C ASN A 68 4.66 -6.54 -16.22
N ALA A 69 5.81 -7.19 -16.26
CA ALA A 69 7.06 -6.65 -16.83
C ALA A 69 6.91 -6.13 -18.27
N ASN A 70 6.00 -6.70 -19.04
CA ASN A 70 5.71 -6.34 -20.43
C ASN A 70 4.59 -5.30 -20.60
N ARG A 71 3.94 -4.82 -19.52
CA ARG A 71 2.75 -3.96 -19.59
C ARG A 71 3.03 -2.45 -19.54
N GLY A 72 4.25 -2.03 -19.75
CA GLY A 72 4.60 -0.62 -19.83
C GLY A 72 5.63 -0.16 -18.79
N LYS A 73 6.01 1.10 -18.90
CA LYS A 73 6.98 1.73 -18.01
C LYS A 73 6.31 2.20 -16.72
N VAL A 74 7.01 2.04 -15.61
CA VAL A 74 6.67 2.67 -14.33
C VAL A 74 7.28 4.07 -14.34
N SER A 75 6.47 5.10 -14.04
CA SER A 75 6.92 6.48 -13.96
C SER A 75 7.42 6.84 -12.56
N ALA A 76 6.80 6.29 -11.52
CA ALA A 76 7.20 6.53 -10.13
C ALA A 76 6.81 5.36 -9.22
N VAL A 77 7.61 5.14 -8.19
CA VAL A 77 7.29 4.29 -7.05
C VAL A 77 7.41 5.12 -5.79
N THR A 78 6.33 5.20 -5.03
CA THR A 78 6.28 5.93 -3.76
C THR A 78 6.12 4.93 -2.62
N VAL A 79 6.94 5.06 -1.60
CA VAL A 79 6.95 4.23 -0.41
C VAL A 79 6.70 5.06 0.84
N THR A 80 6.50 4.44 1.99
CA THR A 80 6.31 5.15 3.26
C THR A 80 7.53 4.95 4.14
N ASP A 81 8.08 6.04 4.66
CA ASP A 81 9.10 6.00 5.71
C ASP A 81 8.47 5.49 7.01
N GLU A 82 8.99 4.39 7.55
CA GLU A 82 8.42 3.71 8.72
C GLU A 82 8.62 4.48 10.03
N VAL A 83 9.51 5.47 10.07
CA VAL A 83 9.74 6.30 11.26
C VAL A 83 8.75 7.45 11.32
N THR A 84 8.55 8.15 10.22
CA THR A 84 7.75 9.39 10.20
C THR A 84 6.36 9.21 9.60
N GLY A 85 6.09 8.11 8.90
CA GLY A 85 4.87 7.89 8.13
C GLY A 85 4.78 8.74 6.86
N LYS A 86 5.84 9.44 6.47
CA LYS A 86 5.85 10.28 5.26
C LYS A 86 5.99 9.45 4.00
N ARG A 87 5.32 9.89 2.95
CA ARG A 87 5.44 9.32 1.61
C ARG A 87 6.70 9.88 0.94
N ILE A 88 7.56 8.99 0.44
CA ILE A 88 8.83 9.35 -0.21
C ILE A 88 8.99 8.59 -1.52
N ASP A 89 9.78 9.13 -2.43
CA ASP A 89 10.16 8.41 -3.66
C ASP A 89 11.08 7.24 -3.34
N ALA A 90 10.81 6.08 -3.92
CA ALA A 90 11.61 4.88 -3.69
C ALA A 90 13.07 5.02 -4.14
N SER A 91 13.36 5.94 -5.07
CA SER A 91 14.74 6.17 -5.56
C SER A 91 15.68 6.78 -4.52
N ILE A 92 15.11 7.46 -3.51
CA ILE A 92 15.88 8.08 -2.41
C ILE A 92 15.72 7.37 -1.08
N ALA A 93 14.90 6.31 -1.03
CA ALA A 93 14.65 5.53 0.17
C ALA A 93 15.77 4.53 0.46
N TRP A 94 15.92 4.21 1.73
CA TRP A 94 16.78 3.13 2.23
C TRP A 94 15.92 1.90 2.54
N PHE A 95 16.37 0.74 2.08
CA PHE A 95 15.65 -0.53 2.26
C PHE A 95 16.46 -1.47 3.13
N VAL A 96 15.78 -2.10 4.10
CA VAL A 96 16.38 -3.06 5.02
C VAL A 96 15.58 -4.35 4.98
N GLU A 97 16.24 -5.47 4.74
CA GLU A 97 15.66 -6.78 4.98
C GLU A 97 16.07 -7.26 6.38
N SER A 98 15.08 -7.58 7.23
CA SER A 98 15.32 -7.97 8.63
C SER A 98 14.52 -9.21 9.02
N SER A 99 14.60 -9.63 10.29
CA SER A 99 13.80 -10.75 10.80
C SER A 99 12.34 -10.39 11.05
N ILE A 100 12.01 -9.09 11.05
CA ILE A 100 10.66 -8.62 11.36
C ILE A 100 9.75 -8.75 10.13
N VAL A 101 8.61 -9.41 10.30
CA VAL A 101 7.60 -9.57 9.26
C VAL A 101 6.57 -8.46 9.40
N THR A 102 6.43 -7.61 8.37
CA THR A 102 5.45 -6.51 8.32
C THR A 102 4.08 -6.95 7.80
N ASN A 103 4.05 -8.02 7.02
CA ASN A 103 2.82 -8.57 6.48
C ASN A 103 2.86 -10.10 6.53
N GLN A 104 2.04 -10.69 7.38
CA GLN A 104 2.00 -12.14 7.61
C GLN A 104 1.53 -12.92 6.37
N SER A 105 0.62 -12.36 5.58
CA SER A 105 0.08 -13.03 4.38
C SER A 105 1.13 -13.19 3.26
N THR A 106 2.06 -12.25 3.16
CA THR A 106 3.10 -12.25 2.11
C THR A 106 4.47 -12.62 2.63
N GLY A 107 4.66 -12.60 3.96
CA GLY A 107 5.96 -12.78 4.59
C GLY A 107 6.92 -11.62 4.33
N ASN A 108 6.40 -10.41 4.04
CA ASN A 108 7.25 -9.27 3.76
C ASN A 108 8.15 -8.94 4.95
N LYS A 109 9.45 -8.83 4.69
CA LYS A 109 10.52 -8.51 5.67
C LYS A 109 11.32 -7.27 5.27
N ILE A 110 10.87 -6.58 4.22
CA ILE A 110 11.56 -5.39 3.72
C ILE A 110 10.92 -4.16 4.36
N HIS A 111 11.75 -3.37 5.00
CA HIS A 111 11.43 -2.13 5.70
C HIS A 111 11.97 -0.93 4.93
N VAL A 112 11.36 0.24 5.12
CA VAL A 112 11.65 1.45 4.35
C VAL A 112 11.95 2.63 5.27
N PHE A 113 13.04 3.33 4.98
CA PHE A 113 13.49 4.48 5.76
C PHE A 113 13.86 5.65 4.82
N ALA A 114 13.55 6.87 5.25
CA ALA A 114 14.02 8.08 4.56
C ALA A 114 15.50 8.33 4.85
N GLU A 115 15.93 8.06 6.10
CA GLU A 115 17.28 8.37 6.57
C GLU A 115 18.14 7.10 6.70
N LYS A 116 19.39 7.18 6.25
CA LYS A 116 20.34 6.07 6.36
C LYS A 116 20.56 5.63 7.79
N ALA A 117 20.64 6.58 8.72
CA ALA A 117 20.85 6.31 10.13
C ALA A 117 19.73 5.44 10.75
N ASP A 118 18.48 5.66 10.34
CA ASP A 118 17.34 4.86 10.79
C ASP A 118 17.38 3.45 10.20
N ALA A 119 17.76 3.32 8.93
CA ALA A 119 17.98 2.04 8.28
C ALA A 119 19.11 1.23 8.96
N GLU A 120 20.24 1.85 9.25
CA GLU A 120 21.37 1.24 9.95
C GLU A 120 20.98 0.80 11.37
N LYS A 121 20.26 1.66 12.08
CA LYS A 121 19.73 1.35 13.42
C LYS A 121 18.79 0.14 13.38
N HIS A 122 17.83 0.11 12.46
CA HIS A 122 16.91 -1.01 12.31
C HIS A 122 17.63 -2.31 11.97
N ALA A 123 18.59 -2.27 11.03
CA ALA A 123 19.37 -3.43 10.64
C ALA A 123 20.15 -4.00 11.85
N LYS A 124 20.73 -3.15 12.68
CA LYS A 124 21.44 -3.55 13.89
C LYS A 124 20.51 -4.15 14.95
N ASP A 125 19.37 -3.50 15.21
CA ASP A 125 18.47 -3.87 16.30
C ASP A 125 17.71 -5.18 15.99
N PHE A 126 17.45 -5.47 14.70
CA PHE A 126 16.62 -6.60 14.27
C PHE A 126 17.36 -7.62 13.37
N GLY A 127 18.69 -7.62 13.40
CA GLY A 127 19.50 -8.60 12.69
C GLY A 127 19.29 -8.52 11.15
N GLY A 128 19.18 -7.31 10.62
CA GLY A 128 18.90 -7.07 9.22
C GLY A 128 20.13 -6.63 8.41
N THR A 129 19.90 -6.43 7.12
CA THR A 129 20.90 -5.94 6.15
C THR A 129 20.28 -4.86 5.28
N ILE A 130 21.01 -3.78 5.03
CA ILE A 130 20.62 -2.78 4.02
C ILE A 130 20.75 -3.43 2.65
N ILE A 131 19.67 -3.39 1.87
CA ILE A 131 19.61 -3.96 0.53
C ILE A 131 19.52 -2.86 -0.53
N LYS A 132 19.80 -3.22 -1.78
CA LYS A 132 19.55 -2.34 -2.93
C LYS A 132 18.07 -2.05 -3.07
N ASN A 133 17.75 -0.91 -3.70
CA ASN A 133 16.37 -0.58 -4.01
C ASN A 133 15.70 -1.73 -4.82
N PRO A 134 14.66 -2.38 -4.26
CA PRO A 134 14.03 -3.53 -4.90
C PRO A 134 13.23 -3.19 -6.18
N PHE A 135 13.11 -1.90 -6.51
CA PHE A 135 12.44 -1.40 -7.71
C PHE A 135 13.40 -0.97 -8.81
N GLU A 136 14.71 -0.93 -8.55
CA GLU A 136 15.70 -0.72 -9.60
C GLU A 136 15.72 -1.92 -10.54
N ARG A 137 15.58 -1.65 -11.84
CA ARG A 137 15.79 -2.67 -12.86
C ARG A 137 17.28 -2.94 -13.00
N PRO A 138 17.68 -4.21 -13.17
CA PRO A 138 19.05 -4.56 -13.50
C PRO A 138 19.49 -3.97 -14.84
#